data_769699130d60fac61c9097a24e7e72a4
#
_entry.id   769699130d60fac61c9097a24e7e72a4
#
_cell.length_a   1.000
_cell.length_b   1.000
_cell.length_c   1.000
_cell.angle_alpha   90.00
_cell.angle_beta   90.00
_cell.angle_gamma   90.00
#
_symmetry.space_group_name_H-M   'P 1'
#
loop_
_entity.id
_entity.type
_entity.pdbx_description
1 polymer ?
#
loop_
_entity_poly.entity_id
_entity_poly.type
_entity_poly.pdbx_seq_one_letter_code
_entity_poly.pdbx_strand_id
1 'polypeptide(L)'
;MSDIRVGVIGVGIMGAGHARYITDSVDGAVVTAFFDLDAARMDALANELSAKSGATINKHSSVADLINDPTVDAVIICSPDGLHPEHLELCVKAGKPTLCEKPLAPRLEDAKKIAEIVKASGVPVALGFMRRFDPGYIQLKKEIQSGKYGEVVQIRAVTRNVSSPGATTAGMIFNSAVHEFDIARWLLEEEFTTVSVAYAKKTGHAVPDINDVISIISHTESGVLMTVDNCANSTYGYDVRVEVLMQNGSLELNNLGDLTISFGFELPGRKAGRLHDNWIGRFTDAYIGELRAWIASIKDGVANPNLATVDDGIAASIACEKGIASL
;
A
#
# COMPACT_ATOMS: atom_id res chain seq x y z
N MET A 1 4.85 -20.67 20.33
CA MET A 1 5.92 -20.35 19.37
C MET A 1 6.59 -19.06 19.82
N SER A 2 7.91 -18.91 19.60
CA SER A 2 8.63 -17.67 19.88
C SER A 2 8.14 -16.55 18.96
N ASP A 3 8.37 -15.30 19.38
CA ASP A 3 8.08 -14.15 18.52
C ASP A 3 8.98 -14.12 17.29
N ILE A 4 8.44 -13.68 16.16
CA ILE A 4 9.20 -13.42 14.93
C ILE A 4 10.04 -12.16 15.15
N ARG A 5 11.34 -12.28 14.98
CA ARG A 5 12.31 -11.19 15.15
C ARG A 5 12.47 -10.44 13.83
N VAL A 6 12.07 -9.19 13.82
CA VAL A 6 11.95 -8.38 12.61
C VAL A 6 13.07 -7.35 12.51
N GLY A 7 13.78 -7.37 11.38
CA GLY A 7 14.70 -6.30 10.97
C GLY A 7 14.01 -5.31 10.04
N VAL A 8 14.32 -4.02 10.15
CA VAL A 8 13.76 -2.97 9.29
C VAL A 8 14.87 -2.25 8.53
N ILE A 9 14.77 -2.27 7.20
CA ILE A 9 15.68 -1.57 6.27
C ILE A 9 15.02 -0.25 5.85
N GLY A 10 15.62 0.87 6.27
CA GLY A 10 15.06 2.21 6.10
C GLY A 10 14.09 2.57 7.23
N VAL A 11 14.52 3.40 8.17
CA VAL A 11 13.70 3.87 9.30
C VAL A 11 13.20 5.32 9.11
N GLY A 12 12.86 5.66 7.87
CA GLY A 12 12.11 6.85 7.51
C GLY A 12 10.69 6.83 8.06
N ILE A 13 9.79 7.61 7.45
CA ILE A 13 8.39 7.72 7.91
C ILE A 13 7.71 6.33 7.95
N MET A 14 7.82 5.53 6.87
CA MET A 14 7.15 4.24 6.78
C MET A 14 7.81 3.19 7.67
N GLY A 15 9.14 3.02 7.60
CA GLY A 15 9.82 2.02 8.43
C GLY A 15 9.71 2.29 9.93
N ALA A 16 9.80 3.54 10.36
CA ALA A 16 9.52 3.90 11.74
C ALA A 16 8.06 3.64 12.13
N GLY A 17 7.11 3.88 11.21
CA GLY A 17 5.70 3.55 11.38
C GLY A 17 5.50 2.05 11.60
N HIS A 18 6.02 1.21 10.70
CA HIS A 18 5.94 -0.25 10.83
C HIS A 18 6.58 -0.76 12.12
N ALA A 19 7.75 -0.24 12.48
CA ALA A 19 8.42 -0.62 13.72
C ALA A 19 7.59 -0.29 14.97
N ARG A 20 6.92 0.88 15.00
CA ARG A 20 5.99 1.26 16.06
C ARG A 20 4.75 0.37 16.08
N TYR A 21 4.15 0.08 14.92
CA TYR A 21 2.97 -0.79 14.85
C TYR A 21 3.28 -2.21 15.34
N ILE A 22 4.45 -2.76 14.98
CA ILE A 22 4.88 -4.07 15.51
C ILE A 22 5.00 -3.99 17.03
N THR A 23 5.68 -2.97 17.56
CA THR A 23 5.92 -2.85 19.00
C THR A 23 4.63 -2.63 19.81
N ASP A 24 3.69 -1.84 19.26
CA ASP A 24 2.51 -1.38 20.00
C ASP A 24 1.26 -2.25 19.77
N SER A 25 1.19 -3.01 18.65
CA SER A 25 -0.09 -3.56 18.18
C SER A 25 -0.03 -4.94 17.50
N VAL A 26 1.14 -5.52 17.29
CA VAL A 26 1.26 -6.81 16.58
C VAL A 26 1.81 -7.87 17.50
N ASP A 27 0.94 -8.75 17.98
CA ASP A 27 1.33 -9.88 18.81
C ASP A 27 2.18 -10.89 18.02
N GLY A 28 3.17 -11.47 18.69
CA GLY A 28 3.98 -12.54 18.12
C GLY A 28 5.09 -12.07 17.20
N ALA A 29 5.43 -10.79 17.25
CA ALA A 29 6.59 -10.22 16.58
C ALA A 29 7.30 -9.22 17.49
N VAL A 30 8.59 -9.05 17.27
CA VAL A 30 9.44 -8.09 18.00
C VAL A 30 10.45 -7.48 17.02
N VAL A 31 10.65 -6.18 17.08
CA VAL A 31 11.69 -5.50 16.31
C VAL A 31 13.04 -5.71 16.99
N THR A 32 14.03 -6.21 16.23
CA THR A 32 15.37 -6.55 16.78
C THR A 32 16.52 -5.87 16.06
N ALA A 33 16.31 -5.32 14.86
CA ALA A 33 17.40 -4.73 14.08
C ALA A 33 16.94 -3.59 13.19
N PHE A 34 17.82 -2.60 13.00
CA PHE A 34 17.65 -1.48 12.06
C PHE A 34 18.85 -1.30 11.16
N PHE A 35 18.58 -0.86 9.94
CA PHE A 35 19.54 -0.23 9.05
C PHE A 35 18.94 1.04 8.44
N ASP A 36 19.66 2.14 8.51
CA ASP A 36 19.40 3.40 7.79
C ASP A 36 20.73 4.13 7.59
N LEU A 37 20.82 5.01 6.59
CA LEU A 37 21.99 5.87 6.39
C LEU A 37 22.08 6.97 7.48
N ASP A 38 20.97 7.30 8.12
CA ASP A 38 20.88 8.26 9.21
C ASP A 38 21.00 7.56 10.58
N ALA A 39 22.21 7.51 11.11
CA ALA A 39 22.50 6.90 12.40
C ALA A 39 21.73 7.53 13.56
N ALA A 40 21.53 8.85 13.54
CA ALA A 40 20.81 9.56 14.60
C ALA A 40 19.32 9.16 14.61
N ARG A 41 18.73 8.94 13.43
CA ARG A 41 17.36 8.44 13.31
C ARG A 41 17.22 7.01 13.84
N MET A 42 18.17 6.13 13.53
CA MET A 42 18.20 4.78 14.09
C MET A 42 18.34 4.81 15.62
N ASP A 43 19.21 5.65 16.16
CA ASP A 43 19.41 5.79 17.60
C ASP A 43 18.13 6.25 18.31
N ALA A 44 17.49 7.28 17.80
CA ALA A 44 16.28 7.82 18.37
C ALA A 44 15.14 6.79 18.40
N LEU A 45 14.92 6.08 17.28
CA LEU A 45 13.87 5.08 17.17
C LEU A 45 14.19 3.84 18.02
N ALA A 46 15.43 3.35 18.02
CA ALA A 46 15.84 2.21 18.84
C ALA A 46 15.63 2.49 20.34
N ASN A 47 16.03 3.69 20.81
CA ASN A 47 15.81 4.09 22.21
C ASN A 47 14.32 4.16 22.56
N GLU A 48 13.49 4.76 21.66
CA GLU A 48 12.04 4.83 21.85
C GLU A 48 11.43 3.44 22.02
N LEU A 49 11.71 2.51 21.10
CA LEU A 49 11.07 1.21 21.07
C LEU A 49 11.63 0.25 22.11
N SER A 50 12.95 0.31 22.41
CA SER A 50 13.55 -0.47 23.49
C SER A 50 12.99 -0.10 24.86
N ALA A 51 12.71 1.18 25.09
CA ALA A 51 12.08 1.64 26.33
C ALA A 51 10.66 1.09 26.53
N LYS A 52 9.93 0.84 25.42
CA LYS A 52 8.57 0.28 25.45
C LYS A 52 8.55 -1.24 25.57
N SER A 53 9.33 -1.92 24.74
CA SER A 53 9.28 -3.38 24.59
C SER A 53 10.24 -4.11 25.53
N GLY A 54 11.26 -3.44 26.06
CA GLY A 54 12.38 -4.06 26.76
C GLY A 54 13.35 -4.82 25.83
N ALA A 55 13.09 -4.88 24.53
CA ALA A 55 13.93 -5.55 23.56
C ALA A 55 15.17 -4.72 23.21
N THR A 56 16.30 -5.38 23.01
CA THR A 56 17.49 -4.76 22.43
C THR A 56 17.34 -4.70 20.92
N ILE A 57 17.55 -3.52 20.32
CA ILE A 57 17.50 -3.32 18.88
C ILE A 57 18.92 -3.05 18.36
N ASN A 58 19.42 -3.97 17.56
CA ASN A 58 20.74 -3.84 16.92
C ASN A 58 20.69 -2.82 15.80
N LYS A 59 21.77 -2.05 15.65
CA LYS A 59 21.92 -1.06 14.56
C LYS A 59 23.07 -1.50 13.68
N HIS A 60 22.78 -1.69 12.40
CA HIS A 60 23.74 -2.20 11.45
C HIS A 60 24.27 -1.09 10.53
N SER A 61 25.50 -1.28 10.04
CA SER A 61 26.17 -0.37 9.13
C SER A 61 25.90 -0.69 7.64
N SER A 62 25.33 -1.88 7.38
CA SER A 62 24.94 -2.30 6.04
C SER A 62 23.66 -3.14 6.05
N VAL A 63 22.98 -3.19 4.91
CA VAL A 63 21.83 -4.07 4.67
C VAL A 63 22.23 -5.53 4.85
N ALA A 64 23.41 -5.92 4.35
CA ALA A 64 23.92 -7.28 4.44
C ALA A 64 24.14 -7.71 5.90
N ASP A 65 24.67 -6.82 6.75
CA ASP A 65 24.86 -7.10 8.17
C ASP A 65 23.52 -7.33 8.89
N LEU A 66 22.50 -6.52 8.58
CA LEU A 66 21.17 -6.70 9.14
C LEU A 66 20.56 -8.04 8.73
N ILE A 67 20.63 -8.37 7.44
CA ILE A 67 20.02 -9.60 6.90
C ILE A 67 20.71 -10.84 7.49
N ASN A 68 22.03 -10.78 7.70
CA ASN A 68 22.81 -11.89 8.25
C ASN A 68 22.84 -11.94 9.80
N ASP A 69 22.21 -10.96 10.47
CA ASP A 69 22.11 -11.00 11.93
C ASP A 69 21.28 -12.22 12.36
N PRO A 70 21.84 -13.12 13.23
CA PRO A 70 21.11 -14.29 13.70
C PRO A 70 19.90 -13.96 14.58
N THR A 71 19.74 -12.70 14.98
CA THR A 71 18.55 -12.21 15.72
C THR A 71 17.47 -11.68 14.79
N VAL A 72 17.59 -11.82 13.46
CA VAL A 72 16.60 -11.41 12.48
C VAL A 72 16.02 -12.63 11.77
N ASP A 73 14.71 -12.86 11.91
CA ASP A 73 13.97 -13.94 11.26
C ASP A 73 13.31 -13.48 9.96
N ALA A 74 12.83 -12.22 9.92
CA ALA A 74 12.11 -11.63 8.81
C ALA A 74 12.47 -10.16 8.64
N VAL A 75 12.26 -9.60 7.45
CA VAL A 75 12.71 -8.24 7.09
C VAL A 75 11.56 -7.41 6.53
N ILE A 76 11.48 -6.14 6.96
CA ILE A 76 10.66 -5.12 6.30
C ILE A 76 11.58 -4.17 5.53
N ILE A 77 11.27 -3.95 4.24
CA ILE A 77 12.00 -3.03 3.36
C ILE A 77 11.17 -1.75 3.19
N CYS A 78 11.72 -0.63 3.69
CA CYS A 78 11.18 0.73 3.55
C CYS A 78 12.25 1.71 3.08
N SER A 79 13.25 1.22 2.36
CA SER A 79 14.29 2.02 1.71
C SER A 79 13.70 2.83 0.55
N PRO A 80 14.45 3.76 -0.07
CA PRO A 80 14.02 4.41 -1.30
C PRO A 80 13.69 3.38 -2.40
N ASP A 81 12.63 3.65 -3.16
CA ASP A 81 12.04 2.74 -4.16
C ASP A 81 13.06 2.11 -5.12
N GLY A 82 14.08 2.87 -5.53
CA GLY A 82 15.15 2.39 -6.43
C GLY A 82 16.01 1.29 -5.84
N LEU A 83 16.03 1.12 -4.52
CA LEU A 83 16.80 0.11 -3.80
C LEU A 83 16.00 -1.15 -3.46
N HIS A 84 14.68 -1.13 -3.64
CA HIS A 84 13.83 -2.29 -3.33
C HIS A 84 14.29 -3.58 -4.04
N PRO A 85 14.61 -3.58 -5.35
CA PRO A 85 15.03 -4.80 -6.04
C PRO A 85 16.32 -5.40 -5.45
N GLU A 86 17.33 -4.56 -5.16
CA GLU A 86 18.60 -5.01 -4.59
C GLU A 86 18.39 -5.59 -3.19
N HIS A 87 17.65 -4.89 -2.34
CA HIS A 87 17.41 -5.35 -0.97
C HIS A 87 16.56 -6.62 -0.94
N LEU A 88 15.54 -6.73 -1.80
CA LEU A 88 14.75 -7.95 -1.96
C LEU A 88 15.62 -9.14 -2.39
N GLU A 89 16.50 -8.95 -3.37
CA GLU A 89 17.40 -10.00 -3.82
C GLU A 89 18.30 -10.51 -2.70
N LEU A 90 18.82 -9.60 -1.86
CA LEU A 90 19.62 -9.96 -0.69
C LEU A 90 18.77 -10.76 0.34
N CYS A 91 17.54 -10.32 0.62
CA CYS A 91 16.65 -11.00 1.56
C CYS A 91 16.30 -12.43 1.09
N VAL A 92 15.92 -12.60 -0.18
CA VAL A 92 15.52 -13.93 -0.69
C VAL A 92 16.72 -14.88 -0.80
N LYS A 93 17.92 -14.38 -1.14
CA LYS A 93 19.16 -15.18 -1.09
C LYS A 93 19.50 -15.67 0.31
N ALA A 94 19.18 -14.89 1.34
CA ALA A 94 19.36 -15.27 2.75
C ALA A 94 18.19 -16.06 3.32
N GLY A 95 17.16 -16.36 2.53
CA GLY A 95 15.97 -17.10 2.96
C GLY A 95 15.08 -16.34 3.95
N LYS A 96 15.14 -15.00 3.97
CA LYS A 96 14.37 -14.17 4.91
C LYS A 96 12.99 -13.81 4.35
N PRO A 97 11.88 -14.25 4.98
CA PRO A 97 10.55 -13.73 4.67
C PRO A 97 10.54 -12.21 4.71
N THR A 98 9.93 -11.57 3.70
CA THR A 98 10.05 -10.12 3.52
C THR A 98 8.70 -9.47 3.26
N LEU A 99 8.44 -8.34 3.93
CA LEU A 99 7.45 -7.34 3.55
C LEU A 99 8.18 -6.16 2.90
N CYS A 100 7.94 -5.91 1.63
CA CYS A 100 8.55 -4.79 0.91
C CYS A 100 7.50 -3.72 0.65
N GLU A 101 7.78 -2.47 1.00
CA GLU A 101 6.93 -1.35 0.62
C GLU A 101 6.79 -1.23 -0.90
N LYS A 102 5.66 -0.71 -1.31
CA LYS A 102 5.42 -0.42 -2.73
C LYS A 102 6.21 0.85 -3.16
N PRO A 103 6.56 0.96 -4.44
CA PRO A 103 6.42 -0.02 -5.52
C PRO A 103 7.48 -1.12 -5.44
N LEU A 104 7.24 -2.24 -6.11
CA LEU A 104 8.23 -3.33 -6.20
C LEU A 104 9.56 -2.86 -6.80
N ALA A 105 9.49 -1.97 -7.81
CA ALA A 105 10.61 -1.22 -8.39
C ALA A 105 10.07 0.01 -9.14
N PRO A 106 10.87 1.06 -9.36
CA PRO A 106 10.45 2.25 -10.12
C PRO A 106 10.18 1.98 -11.61
N ARG A 107 10.80 0.94 -12.19
CA ARG A 107 10.67 0.57 -13.60
C ARG A 107 10.06 -0.83 -13.69
N LEU A 108 9.11 -1.01 -14.59
CA LEU A 108 8.44 -2.30 -14.80
C LEU A 108 9.42 -3.43 -15.16
N GLU A 109 10.46 -3.14 -15.95
CA GLU A 109 11.46 -4.14 -16.30
C GLU A 109 12.24 -4.66 -15.08
N ASP A 110 12.58 -3.77 -14.14
CA ASP A 110 13.28 -4.13 -12.91
C ASP A 110 12.32 -4.87 -11.95
N ALA A 111 11.05 -4.45 -11.90
CA ALA A 111 10.01 -5.16 -11.17
C ALA A 111 9.83 -6.60 -11.67
N LYS A 112 9.78 -6.82 -12.99
CA LYS A 112 9.71 -8.15 -13.58
C LYS A 112 10.92 -9.01 -13.25
N LYS A 113 12.14 -8.45 -13.36
CA LYS A 113 13.38 -9.19 -13.04
C LYS A 113 13.41 -9.65 -11.59
N ILE A 114 13.12 -8.74 -10.64
CA ILE A 114 13.15 -9.10 -9.23
C ILE A 114 12.01 -10.07 -8.87
N ALA A 115 10.85 -9.96 -9.49
CA ALA A 115 9.75 -10.90 -9.27
C ALA A 115 10.11 -12.33 -9.69
N GLU A 116 10.82 -12.52 -10.81
CA GLU A 116 11.31 -13.83 -11.22
C GLU A 116 12.30 -14.41 -10.19
N ILE A 117 13.20 -13.60 -9.66
CA ILE A 117 14.14 -14.01 -8.61
C ILE A 117 13.39 -14.41 -7.33
N VAL A 118 12.41 -13.61 -6.92
CA VAL A 118 11.57 -13.91 -5.75
C VAL A 118 10.82 -15.22 -5.94
N LYS A 119 10.14 -15.40 -7.06
CA LYS A 119 9.38 -16.63 -7.35
C LYS A 119 10.29 -17.87 -7.39
N ALA A 120 11.45 -17.75 -8.00
CA ALA A 120 12.43 -18.85 -8.07
C ALA A 120 13.02 -19.23 -6.70
N SER A 121 13.07 -18.30 -5.75
CA SER A 121 13.63 -18.54 -4.41
C SER A 121 12.71 -19.37 -3.51
N GLY A 122 11.40 -19.32 -3.72
CA GLY A 122 10.39 -19.90 -2.84
C GLY A 122 10.27 -19.20 -1.47
N VAL A 123 10.99 -18.11 -1.24
CA VAL A 123 10.92 -17.34 0.01
C VAL A 123 9.66 -16.48 0.01
N PRO A 124 8.86 -16.46 1.10
CA PRO A 124 7.66 -15.63 1.18
C PRO A 124 8.00 -14.14 1.09
N VAL A 125 7.43 -13.47 0.09
CA VAL A 125 7.52 -12.01 -0.08
C VAL A 125 6.12 -11.45 -0.25
N ALA A 126 5.80 -10.41 0.53
CA ALA A 126 4.59 -9.62 0.42
C ALA A 126 4.94 -8.17 0.07
N LEU A 127 4.02 -7.48 -0.64
CA LEU A 127 4.14 -6.06 -0.93
C LEU A 127 3.21 -5.23 -0.07
N GLY A 128 3.64 -4.03 0.31
CA GLY A 128 2.93 -3.08 1.17
C GLY A 128 1.73 -2.41 0.50
N PHE A 129 0.72 -3.20 0.13
CA PHE A 129 -0.58 -2.71 -0.33
C PHE A 129 -1.61 -2.78 0.79
N MET A 130 -1.39 -1.99 1.82
CA MET A 130 -2.14 -2.00 3.07
C MET A 130 -3.66 -1.84 2.92
N ARG A 131 -4.16 -1.21 1.84
CA ARG A 131 -5.61 -0.99 1.66
C ARG A 131 -6.42 -2.28 1.61
N ARG A 132 -5.81 -3.40 1.21
CA ARG A 132 -6.42 -4.74 1.24
C ARG A 132 -6.76 -5.21 2.66
N PHE A 133 -6.22 -4.55 3.69
CA PHE A 133 -6.47 -4.81 5.11
C PHE A 133 -7.29 -3.72 5.80
N ASP A 134 -7.71 -2.68 5.08
CA ASP A 134 -8.62 -1.67 5.62
C ASP A 134 -9.99 -2.29 5.88
N PRO A 135 -10.56 -2.15 7.11
CA PRO A 135 -11.84 -2.76 7.44
C PRO A 135 -12.97 -2.40 6.48
N GLY A 136 -12.98 -1.16 5.99
CA GLY A 136 -13.98 -0.69 5.04
C GLY A 136 -13.84 -1.36 3.68
N TYR A 137 -12.60 -1.50 3.15
CA TYR A 137 -12.37 -2.21 1.88
C TYR A 137 -12.63 -3.73 2.00
N ILE A 138 -12.30 -4.35 3.14
CA ILE A 138 -12.65 -5.76 3.40
C ILE A 138 -14.17 -5.94 3.37
N GLN A 139 -14.92 -5.07 4.03
CA GLN A 139 -16.37 -5.13 4.01
C GLN A 139 -16.93 -4.87 2.60
N LEU A 140 -16.38 -3.89 1.87
CA LEU A 140 -16.74 -3.60 0.49
C LEU A 140 -16.56 -4.83 -0.41
N LYS A 141 -15.41 -5.52 -0.33
CA LYS A 141 -15.17 -6.78 -1.07
C LYS A 141 -16.20 -7.84 -0.73
N LYS A 142 -16.49 -8.02 0.56
CA LYS A 142 -17.50 -8.99 1.01
C LYS A 142 -18.89 -8.70 0.44
N GLU A 143 -19.30 -7.42 0.42
CA GLU A 143 -20.60 -7.02 -0.16
C GLU A 143 -20.63 -7.26 -1.68
N ILE A 144 -19.56 -6.94 -2.41
CA ILE A 144 -19.44 -7.24 -3.85
C ILE A 144 -19.56 -8.76 -4.09
N GLN A 145 -18.78 -9.56 -3.37
CA GLN A 145 -18.76 -11.01 -3.51
C GLN A 145 -20.05 -11.69 -3.07
N SER A 146 -20.90 -11.01 -2.30
CA SER A 146 -22.21 -11.55 -1.89
C SER A 146 -23.16 -11.80 -3.06
N GLY A 147 -22.93 -11.14 -4.21
CA GLY A 147 -23.81 -11.19 -5.37
C GLY A 147 -25.17 -10.49 -5.20
N LYS A 148 -25.46 -9.99 -4.01
CA LYS A 148 -26.77 -9.39 -3.67
C LYS A 148 -27.17 -8.22 -4.56
N TYR A 149 -26.18 -7.44 -5.00
CA TYR A 149 -26.40 -6.22 -5.76
C TYR A 149 -26.16 -6.39 -7.27
N GLY A 150 -25.96 -7.63 -7.73
CA GLY A 150 -25.63 -7.94 -9.12
C GLY A 150 -24.15 -7.67 -9.42
N GLU A 151 -23.85 -7.48 -10.70
CA GLU A 151 -22.48 -7.23 -11.17
C GLU A 151 -22.03 -5.80 -10.93
N VAL A 152 -20.73 -5.58 -10.79
CA VAL A 152 -20.14 -4.24 -10.76
C VAL A 152 -20.19 -3.63 -12.15
N VAL A 153 -20.64 -2.38 -12.23
CA VAL A 153 -20.75 -1.62 -13.49
C VAL A 153 -19.66 -0.54 -13.58
N GLN A 154 -19.43 0.15 -12.46
CA GLN A 154 -18.48 1.25 -12.41
C GLN A 154 -17.87 1.41 -11.02
N ILE A 155 -16.59 1.80 -10.98
CA ILE A 155 -15.89 2.27 -9.79
C ILE A 155 -15.53 3.75 -9.98
N ARG A 156 -15.86 4.59 -8.99
CA ARG A 156 -15.43 5.98 -8.91
C ARG A 156 -14.58 6.15 -7.68
N ALA A 157 -13.30 6.44 -7.86
CA ALA A 157 -12.36 6.64 -6.75
C ALA A 157 -11.89 8.09 -6.69
N VAL A 158 -11.59 8.53 -5.50
CA VAL A 158 -10.94 9.81 -5.21
C VAL A 158 -9.71 9.52 -4.38
N THR A 159 -8.56 10.08 -4.78
CA THR A 159 -7.32 10.02 -4.00
C THR A 159 -6.63 11.38 -4.04
N ARG A 160 -6.67 12.08 -2.92
CA ARG A 160 -6.19 13.47 -2.82
C ARG A 160 -5.28 13.63 -1.62
N ASN A 161 -4.01 13.90 -1.90
CA ASN A 161 -3.00 14.20 -0.88
C ASN A 161 -3.04 15.68 -0.49
N VAL A 162 -2.72 15.97 0.77
CA VAL A 162 -2.70 17.35 1.29
C VAL A 162 -1.57 18.17 0.65
N SER A 163 -0.41 17.54 0.52
CA SER A 163 0.79 18.13 -0.08
C SER A 163 1.73 17.03 -0.56
N SER A 164 2.31 17.21 -1.73
CA SER A 164 3.30 16.31 -2.30
C SER A 164 4.43 17.13 -2.94
N PRO A 165 5.35 17.67 -2.11
CA PRO A 165 6.49 18.43 -2.60
C PRO A 165 7.31 17.58 -3.59
N GLY A 166 7.66 18.16 -4.75
CA GLY A 166 8.40 17.46 -5.78
C GLY A 166 7.60 16.43 -6.58
N ALA A 167 6.27 16.39 -6.43
CA ALA A 167 5.43 15.53 -7.27
C ALA A 167 5.61 15.89 -8.75
N THR A 168 5.51 14.86 -9.61
CA THR A 168 5.36 15.00 -11.05
C THR A 168 4.02 14.42 -11.47
N THR A 169 3.52 14.76 -12.66
CA THR A 169 2.27 14.17 -13.17
C THR A 169 2.37 12.64 -13.27
N ALA A 170 3.48 12.12 -13.76
CA ALA A 170 3.75 10.67 -13.75
C ALA A 170 3.83 10.11 -12.33
N GLY A 171 4.48 10.84 -11.41
CA GLY A 171 4.58 10.46 -9.99
C GLY A 171 3.23 10.39 -9.29
N MET A 172 2.26 11.22 -9.66
CA MET A 172 0.89 11.13 -9.14
C MET A 172 0.24 9.78 -9.50
N ILE A 173 0.52 9.26 -10.70
CA ILE A 173 0.01 7.96 -11.13
C ILE A 173 0.75 6.86 -10.38
N PHE A 174 2.08 6.88 -10.40
CA PHE A 174 2.91 5.78 -9.91
C PHE A 174 2.98 5.67 -8.38
N ASN A 175 2.96 6.80 -7.66
CA ASN A 175 3.07 6.81 -6.19
C ASN A 175 1.73 6.85 -5.48
N SER A 176 0.70 7.41 -6.13
CA SER A 176 -0.62 7.62 -5.54
C SER A 176 -1.66 6.69 -6.15
N ALA A 177 -1.95 6.80 -7.45
CA ALA A 177 -2.99 6.00 -8.10
C ALA A 177 -2.66 4.50 -8.19
N VAL A 178 -1.42 4.09 -7.96
CA VAL A 178 -1.03 2.67 -7.84
C VAL A 178 -1.88 1.93 -6.79
N HIS A 179 -2.27 2.61 -5.72
CA HIS A 179 -3.14 2.05 -4.70
C HIS A 179 -4.58 1.84 -5.19
N GLU A 180 -5.07 2.73 -6.06
CA GLU A 180 -6.39 2.58 -6.68
C GLU A 180 -6.41 1.43 -7.67
N PHE A 181 -5.34 1.26 -8.45
CA PHE A 181 -5.21 0.11 -9.34
C PHE A 181 -5.14 -1.20 -8.57
N ASP A 182 -4.31 -1.27 -7.54
CA ASP A 182 -4.20 -2.48 -6.70
C ASP A 182 -5.52 -2.83 -6.04
N ILE A 183 -6.16 -1.88 -5.37
CA ILE A 183 -7.39 -2.16 -4.62
C ILE A 183 -8.56 -2.51 -5.53
N ALA A 184 -8.68 -1.88 -6.71
CA ALA A 184 -9.73 -2.21 -7.66
C ALA A 184 -9.52 -3.62 -8.26
N ARG A 185 -8.28 -3.99 -8.62
CA ARG A 185 -7.94 -5.34 -9.05
C ARG A 185 -8.30 -6.37 -7.97
N TRP A 186 -7.97 -6.09 -6.72
CA TRP A 186 -8.29 -6.97 -5.60
C TRP A 186 -9.79 -7.09 -5.34
N LEU A 187 -10.56 -6.02 -5.53
CA LEU A 187 -12.02 -6.03 -5.39
C LEU A 187 -12.70 -6.81 -6.50
N LEU A 188 -12.26 -6.63 -7.75
CA LEU A 188 -12.88 -7.16 -8.96
C LEU A 188 -12.32 -8.52 -9.38
N GLU A 189 -11.08 -8.84 -8.98
CA GLU A 189 -10.32 -10.00 -9.45
C GLU A 189 -10.10 -9.98 -10.98
N GLU A 190 -9.91 -8.77 -11.54
CA GLU A 190 -9.75 -8.50 -12.97
C GLU A 190 -8.57 -7.57 -13.26
N GLU A 191 -8.04 -7.65 -14.50
CA GLU A 191 -6.97 -6.78 -14.98
C GLU A 191 -7.51 -5.58 -15.77
N PHE A 192 -6.73 -4.48 -15.79
CA PHE A 192 -7.03 -3.31 -16.60
C PHE A 192 -6.53 -3.46 -18.03
N THR A 193 -7.42 -3.37 -18.99
CA THR A 193 -7.11 -3.44 -20.44
C THR A 193 -6.65 -2.10 -20.98
N THR A 194 -7.33 -1.02 -20.59
CA THR A 194 -7.02 0.35 -21.02
C THR A 194 -6.89 1.30 -19.84
N VAL A 195 -5.99 2.26 -19.94
CA VAL A 195 -5.83 3.38 -18.99
C VAL A 195 -5.51 4.63 -19.79
N SER A 196 -6.24 5.71 -19.51
CA SER A 196 -6.01 7.05 -20.09
C SER A 196 -6.12 8.12 -19.02
N VAL A 197 -5.53 9.29 -19.28
CA VAL A 197 -5.50 10.41 -18.35
C VAL A 197 -6.11 11.65 -19.00
N ALA A 198 -7.02 12.30 -18.27
CA ALA A 198 -7.56 13.59 -18.61
C ALA A 198 -7.11 14.64 -17.57
N TYR A 199 -6.94 15.87 -18.03
CA TYR A 199 -6.48 16.97 -17.19
C TYR A 199 -7.65 17.87 -16.79
N ALA A 200 -7.75 18.16 -15.50
CA ALA A 200 -8.62 19.21 -15.00
C ALA A 200 -7.91 20.58 -15.06
N LYS A 201 -8.66 21.64 -14.80
CA LYS A 201 -8.06 22.97 -14.59
C LYS A 201 -7.12 22.92 -13.38
N LYS A 202 -5.88 23.39 -13.54
CA LYS A 202 -4.91 23.49 -12.45
C LYS A 202 -5.45 24.28 -11.27
N THR A 203 -5.20 23.81 -10.05
CA THR A 203 -5.49 24.57 -8.84
C THR A 203 -4.45 25.68 -8.66
N GLY A 204 -4.78 26.71 -7.84
CA GLY A 204 -3.80 27.72 -7.44
C GLY A 204 -2.66 27.19 -6.55
N HIS A 205 -2.75 25.94 -6.08
CA HIS A 205 -1.77 25.26 -5.25
C HIS A 205 -0.94 24.23 -6.02
N ALA A 206 -1.22 24.06 -7.33
CA ALA A 206 -0.44 23.16 -8.16
C ALA A 206 1.02 23.61 -8.22
N VAL A 207 1.92 22.63 -8.10
CA VAL A 207 3.34 22.89 -8.35
C VAL A 207 3.51 23.32 -9.82
N PRO A 208 4.38 24.33 -10.11
CA PRO A 208 4.66 24.68 -11.51
C PRO A 208 5.00 23.43 -12.33
N ASP A 209 4.55 23.41 -13.58
CA ASP A 209 4.82 22.37 -14.58
C ASP A 209 4.19 20.99 -14.33
N ILE A 210 3.38 20.81 -13.29
CA ILE A 210 2.57 19.60 -13.14
C ILE A 210 1.09 19.85 -13.48
N ASN A 211 0.43 18.82 -14.00
CA ASN A 211 -1.01 18.80 -14.15
C ASN A 211 -1.62 18.23 -12.87
N ASP A 212 -2.18 19.09 -12.05
CA ASP A 212 -2.84 18.78 -10.78
C ASP A 212 -4.15 19.59 -10.75
N VAL A 213 -5.27 18.97 -10.93
CA VAL A 213 -5.74 17.59 -10.76
C VAL A 213 -5.71 16.80 -12.07
N ILE A 214 -5.58 15.47 -11.98
CA ILE A 214 -5.78 14.55 -13.10
C ILE A 214 -6.96 13.61 -12.81
N SER A 215 -7.68 13.23 -13.87
CA SER A 215 -8.68 12.15 -13.86
C SER A 215 -8.16 10.98 -14.68
N ILE A 216 -8.05 9.81 -14.06
CA ILE A 216 -7.64 8.57 -14.72
C ILE A 216 -8.89 7.81 -15.09
N ILE A 217 -8.98 7.33 -16.33
CA ILE A 217 -10.10 6.57 -16.87
C ILE A 217 -9.57 5.23 -17.35
N SER A 218 -10.10 4.13 -16.82
CA SER A 218 -9.66 2.79 -17.15
C SER A 218 -10.80 1.80 -17.28
N HIS A 219 -10.59 0.73 -18.06
CA HIS A 219 -11.54 -0.36 -18.19
C HIS A 219 -10.88 -1.68 -17.85
N THR A 220 -11.64 -2.59 -17.23
CA THR A 220 -11.23 -3.98 -17.00
C THR A 220 -11.54 -4.87 -18.21
N GLU A 221 -11.20 -6.15 -18.12
CA GLU A 221 -11.48 -7.14 -19.16
C GLU A 221 -12.98 -7.36 -19.37
N SER A 222 -13.79 -7.33 -18.31
CA SER A 222 -15.25 -7.44 -18.39
C SER A 222 -15.93 -6.13 -18.84
N GLY A 223 -15.18 -5.02 -18.93
CA GLY A 223 -15.68 -3.71 -19.31
C GLY A 223 -16.11 -2.82 -18.14
N VAL A 224 -15.83 -3.19 -16.90
CA VAL A 224 -16.05 -2.29 -15.75
C VAL A 224 -15.24 -1.02 -15.94
N LEU A 225 -15.93 0.14 -15.87
CA LEU A 225 -15.29 1.44 -15.94
C LEU A 225 -14.78 1.86 -14.57
N MET A 226 -13.49 2.17 -14.45
CA MET A 226 -12.97 2.86 -13.25
C MET A 226 -12.53 4.28 -13.60
N THR A 227 -12.93 5.24 -12.76
CA THR A 227 -12.41 6.61 -12.80
C THR A 227 -11.74 6.94 -11.47
N VAL A 228 -10.60 7.63 -11.53
CA VAL A 228 -9.87 8.09 -10.34
C VAL A 228 -9.59 9.58 -10.46
N ASP A 229 -10.13 10.39 -9.55
CA ASP A 229 -9.74 11.79 -9.40
C ASP A 229 -8.52 11.85 -8.47
N ASN A 230 -7.37 12.18 -9.03
CA ASN A 230 -6.10 12.25 -8.31
C ASN A 230 -5.62 13.70 -8.20
N CYS A 231 -5.34 14.11 -6.95
CA CYS A 231 -4.81 15.43 -6.62
C CYS A 231 -3.61 15.30 -5.67
N ALA A 232 -2.51 15.96 -6.03
CA ALA A 232 -1.28 15.94 -5.21
C ALA A 232 -1.31 16.99 -4.10
N ASN A 233 -2.07 18.09 -4.25
CA ASN A 233 -2.04 19.25 -3.36
C ASN A 233 -3.45 19.74 -2.99
N SER A 234 -4.19 18.89 -2.28
CA SER A 234 -5.54 19.16 -1.80
C SER A 234 -5.49 19.75 -0.39
N THR A 235 -5.44 21.06 -0.28
CA THR A 235 -5.21 21.76 0.99
C THR A 235 -6.33 21.64 2.04
N TYR A 236 -7.49 21.06 1.65
CA TYR A 236 -8.62 20.88 2.57
C TYR A 236 -8.53 19.59 3.43
N GLY A 237 -7.65 18.66 3.10
CA GLY A 237 -7.45 17.42 3.84
C GLY A 237 -7.09 16.23 2.95
N TYR A 238 -6.69 15.12 3.58
CA TYR A 238 -6.46 13.85 2.92
C TYR A 238 -7.80 13.19 2.62
N ASP A 239 -8.11 13.00 1.33
CA ASP A 239 -9.44 12.55 0.88
C ASP A 239 -9.29 11.29 -0.01
N VAL A 240 -9.58 10.12 0.57
CA VAL A 240 -9.58 8.83 -0.14
C VAL A 240 -10.92 8.15 0.09
N ARG A 241 -11.66 7.93 -0.99
CA ARG A 241 -13.00 7.34 -0.99
C ARG A 241 -13.27 6.64 -2.30
N VAL A 242 -14.23 5.71 -2.27
CA VAL A 242 -14.66 4.96 -3.46
C VAL A 242 -16.15 4.74 -3.45
N GLU A 243 -16.77 4.89 -4.61
CA GLU A 243 -18.14 4.46 -4.91
C GLU A 243 -18.08 3.32 -5.92
N VAL A 244 -18.79 2.24 -5.64
CA VAL A 244 -18.97 1.10 -6.55
C VAL A 244 -20.44 1.05 -6.95
N LEU A 245 -20.71 1.38 -8.21
CA LEU A 245 -22.04 1.23 -8.81
C LEU A 245 -22.20 -0.22 -9.28
N MET A 246 -23.25 -0.85 -8.82
CA MET A 246 -23.63 -2.21 -9.19
C MET A 246 -24.99 -2.20 -9.90
N GLN A 247 -25.37 -3.31 -10.53
CA GLN A 247 -26.64 -3.39 -11.29
C GLN A 247 -27.87 -3.01 -10.47
N ASN A 248 -27.90 -3.36 -9.18
CA ASN A 248 -29.05 -3.19 -8.31
C ASN A 248 -28.77 -2.34 -7.06
N GLY A 249 -27.64 -1.65 -6.99
CA GLY A 249 -27.28 -0.85 -5.83
C GLY A 249 -25.99 -0.07 -6.01
N SER A 250 -25.63 0.71 -5.00
CA SER A 250 -24.36 1.42 -4.91
C SER A 250 -23.78 1.24 -3.50
N LEU A 251 -22.46 1.02 -3.46
CA LEU A 251 -21.68 0.89 -2.24
C LEU A 251 -20.72 2.09 -2.19
N GLU A 252 -20.73 2.86 -1.12
CA GLU A 252 -19.86 4.02 -0.96
C GLU A 252 -19.00 3.86 0.30
N LEU A 253 -17.68 3.78 0.12
CA LEU A 253 -16.71 3.87 1.22
C LEU A 253 -16.22 5.31 1.29
N ASN A 254 -16.58 6.00 2.38
CA ASN A 254 -16.23 7.40 2.56
C ASN A 254 -14.78 7.57 3.07
N ASN A 255 -14.33 8.82 3.17
CA ASN A 255 -12.98 9.18 3.60
C ASN A 255 -12.69 8.91 5.10
N LEU A 256 -13.67 8.53 5.89
CA LEU A 256 -13.53 8.07 7.28
C LEU A 256 -13.44 6.55 7.39
N GLY A 257 -13.60 5.82 6.27
CA GLY A 257 -13.59 4.37 6.24
C GLY A 257 -14.95 3.72 6.53
N ASP A 258 -16.03 4.51 6.69
CA ASP A 258 -17.39 3.98 6.85
C ASP A 258 -17.99 3.59 5.50
N LEU A 259 -18.52 2.36 5.43
CA LEU A 259 -19.26 1.89 4.26
C LEU A 259 -20.72 2.34 4.33
N THR A 260 -21.21 2.91 3.25
CA THR A 260 -22.61 3.25 3.01
C THR A 260 -23.15 2.40 1.88
N ILE A 261 -24.30 1.76 2.08
CA ILE A 261 -24.96 0.92 1.08
C ILE A 261 -26.27 1.57 0.70
N SER A 262 -26.48 1.81 -0.59
CA SER A 262 -27.74 2.29 -1.16
C SER A 262 -28.36 1.18 -1.99
N PHE A 263 -29.54 0.72 -1.59
CA PHE A 263 -30.26 -0.36 -2.26
C PHE A 263 -31.75 -0.05 -2.34
N GLY A 264 -32.35 -0.19 -3.51
CA GLY A 264 -33.75 0.18 -3.76
C GLY A 264 -33.99 1.68 -3.62
N PHE A 265 -35.00 2.07 -2.84
CA PHE A 265 -35.35 3.47 -2.57
C PHE A 265 -34.89 3.96 -1.18
N GLU A 266 -34.14 3.16 -0.44
CA GLU A 266 -33.63 3.52 0.86
C GLU A 266 -32.30 4.29 0.73
N LEU A 267 -32.25 5.48 1.32
CA LEU A 267 -31.04 6.29 1.43
C LEU A 267 -30.60 6.31 2.89
N PRO A 268 -29.54 5.60 3.25
CA PRO A 268 -28.99 5.70 4.59
C PRO A 268 -28.40 7.09 4.84
N GLY A 269 -28.41 7.53 6.09
CA GLY A 269 -27.82 8.81 6.48
C GLY A 269 -26.31 8.82 6.20
N ARG A 270 -25.77 9.96 5.71
CA ARG A 270 -24.33 10.16 5.54
C ARG A 270 -23.70 10.65 6.85
N LYS A 271 -22.59 10.05 7.23
CA LYS A 271 -21.75 10.59 8.29
C LYS A 271 -20.80 11.63 7.71
N ALA A 272 -20.59 12.72 8.45
CA ALA A 272 -19.61 13.73 8.16
C ALA A 272 -18.66 13.88 9.36
N GLY A 273 -17.39 14.11 9.10
CA GLY A 273 -16.34 14.27 10.10
C GLY A 273 -15.17 15.10 9.56
N ARG A 274 -14.17 15.32 10.40
CA ARG A 274 -12.92 15.96 9.99
C ARG A 274 -12.10 14.97 9.15
N LEU A 275 -11.54 15.45 8.05
CA LEU A 275 -10.58 14.69 7.25
C LEU A 275 -9.27 14.47 8.01
N HIS A 276 -8.59 13.38 7.69
CA HIS A 276 -7.25 13.13 8.19
C HIS A 276 -6.24 14.12 7.60
N ASP A 277 -5.19 14.38 8.34
CA ASP A 277 -4.11 15.26 7.89
C ASP A 277 -3.21 14.57 6.83
N ASN A 278 -3.20 13.23 6.84
CA ASN A 278 -2.43 12.40 5.89
C ASN A 278 -2.95 10.95 5.88
N TRP A 279 -2.30 10.09 5.06
CA TRP A 279 -2.64 8.68 4.91
C TRP A 279 -2.40 7.84 6.18
N ILE A 280 -1.43 8.21 7.03
CA ILE A 280 -1.09 7.45 8.24
C ILE A 280 -2.31 7.34 9.15
N GLY A 281 -2.93 8.47 9.49
CA GLY A 281 -4.13 8.48 10.34
C GLY A 281 -5.32 7.75 9.72
N ARG A 282 -5.49 7.83 8.39
CA ARG A 282 -6.60 7.15 7.69
C ARG A 282 -6.41 5.63 7.63
N PHE A 283 -5.19 5.15 7.48
CA PHE A 283 -4.90 3.74 7.22
C PHE A 283 -4.12 3.04 8.34
N THR A 284 -4.10 3.58 9.57
CA THR A 284 -3.43 2.95 10.73
C THR A 284 -3.87 1.49 10.91
N ASP A 285 -5.19 1.23 10.93
CA ASP A 285 -5.73 -0.12 11.14
C ASP A 285 -5.38 -1.05 9.97
N ALA A 286 -5.29 -0.52 8.76
CA ALA A 286 -4.89 -1.27 7.58
C ALA A 286 -3.43 -1.73 7.66
N TYR A 287 -2.50 -0.85 8.04
CA TYR A 287 -1.09 -1.21 8.26
C TYR A 287 -0.93 -2.25 9.37
N ILE A 288 -1.64 -2.07 10.49
CA ILE A 288 -1.62 -3.04 11.58
C ILE A 288 -2.19 -4.40 11.11
N GLY A 289 -3.29 -4.38 10.36
CA GLY A 289 -3.90 -5.57 9.77
C GLY A 289 -2.97 -6.33 8.82
N GLU A 290 -2.27 -5.60 7.95
CA GLU A 290 -1.27 -6.14 7.02
C GLU A 290 -0.12 -6.81 7.77
N LEU A 291 0.46 -6.13 8.76
CA LEU A 291 1.55 -6.66 9.57
C LEU A 291 1.12 -7.93 10.34
N ARG A 292 -0.07 -7.93 10.94
CA ARG A 292 -0.62 -9.11 11.63
C ARG A 292 -0.78 -10.29 10.68
N ALA A 293 -1.31 -10.06 9.49
CA ALA A 293 -1.47 -11.09 8.48
C ALA A 293 -0.12 -11.63 7.96
N TRP A 294 0.86 -10.75 7.77
CA TRP A 294 2.20 -11.13 7.37
C TRP A 294 2.91 -11.98 8.44
N ILE A 295 2.89 -11.55 9.71
CA ILE A 295 3.48 -12.30 10.83
C ILE A 295 2.78 -13.66 11.03
N ALA A 296 1.44 -13.71 10.96
CA ALA A 296 0.70 -14.96 11.04
C ALA A 296 1.10 -15.91 9.89
N SER A 297 1.23 -15.39 8.66
CA SER A 297 1.65 -16.19 7.51
C SER A 297 3.04 -16.81 7.69
N ILE A 298 3.98 -16.10 8.31
CA ILE A 298 5.31 -16.63 8.61
C ILE A 298 5.23 -17.74 9.69
N LYS A 299 4.44 -17.51 10.74
CA LYS A 299 4.29 -18.47 11.83
C LYS A 299 3.61 -19.76 11.40
N ASP A 300 2.58 -19.64 10.61
CA ASP A 300 1.72 -20.76 10.21
C ASP A 300 2.24 -21.46 8.93
N GLY A 301 3.17 -20.84 8.21
CA GLY A 301 3.67 -21.32 6.91
C GLY A 301 2.62 -21.28 5.80
N VAL A 302 1.54 -20.51 5.98
CA VAL A 302 0.43 -20.38 5.02
C VAL A 302 0.21 -18.91 4.70
N ALA A 303 0.36 -18.53 3.43
CA ALA A 303 0.18 -17.16 2.99
C ALA A 303 -1.27 -16.68 3.20
N ASN A 304 -1.45 -15.52 3.79
CA ASN A 304 -2.76 -14.88 3.85
C ASN A 304 -3.15 -14.40 2.44
N PRO A 305 -4.35 -14.74 1.93
CA PRO A 305 -4.75 -14.42 0.56
C PRO A 305 -4.91 -12.92 0.27
N ASN A 306 -4.97 -12.09 1.30
CA ASN A 306 -5.03 -10.63 1.13
C ASN A 306 -3.64 -9.98 1.01
N LEU A 307 -2.56 -10.68 1.36
CA LEU A 307 -1.21 -10.16 1.14
C LEU A 307 -0.94 -10.03 -0.37
N ALA A 308 -0.53 -8.85 -0.78
CA ALA A 308 -0.19 -8.62 -2.17
C ALA A 308 1.12 -9.33 -2.52
N THR A 309 1.13 -9.97 -3.68
CA THR A 309 2.26 -10.71 -4.23
C THR A 309 3.12 -9.81 -5.12
N VAL A 310 4.28 -10.30 -5.54
CA VAL A 310 5.09 -9.61 -6.57
C VAL A 310 4.36 -9.51 -7.92
N ASP A 311 3.48 -10.46 -8.24
CA ASP A 311 2.66 -10.40 -9.45
C ASP A 311 1.59 -9.30 -9.36
N ASP A 312 1.02 -9.07 -8.18
CA ASP A 312 0.12 -7.92 -7.94
C ASP A 312 0.86 -6.58 -8.15
N GLY A 313 2.10 -6.49 -7.65
CA GLY A 313 2.94 -5.31 -7.87
C GLY A 313 3.25 -5.05 -9.33
N ILE A 314 3.54 -6.11 -10.11
CA ILE A 314 3.73 -6.00 -11.56
C ILE A 314 2.44 -5.52 -12.25
N ALA A 315 1.31 -6.11 -11.91
CA ALA A 315 0.04 -5.77 -12.55
C ALA A 315 -0.39 -4.33 -12.26
N ALA A 316 -0.23 -3.85 -11.01
CA ALA A 316 -0.45 -2.46 -10.67
C ALA A 316 0.51 -1.52 -11.42
N SER A 317 1.79 -1.89 -11.56
CA SER A 317 2.78 -1.13 -12.32
C SER A 317 2.45 -1.06 -13.81
N ILE A 318 1.95 -2.14 -14.41
CA ILE A 318 1.48 -2.15 -15.83
C ILE A 318 0.35 -1.15 -16.02
N ALA A 319 -0.62 -1.10 -15.11
CA ALA A 319 -1.72 -0.12 -15.18
C ALA A 319 -1.19 1.32 -15.07
N CYS A 320 -0.24 1.56 -14.14
CA CYS A 320 0.42 2.86 -14.03
C CYS A 320 1.16 3.26 -15.31
N GLU A 321 1.93 2.35 -15.93
CA GLU A 321 2.66 2.64 -17.18
C GLU A 321 1.71 2.95 -18.34
N LYS A 322 0.59 2.23 -18.49
CA LYS A 322 -0.45 2.57 -19.47
C LYS A 322 -0.96 4.00 -19.26
N GLY A 323 -1.21 4.40 -18.01
CA GLY A 323 -1.64 5.76 -17.67
C GLY A 323 -0.56 6.80 -17.99
N ILE A 324 0.70 6.54 -17.63
CA ILE A 324 1.83 7.43 -17.94
C ILE A 324 2.04 7.57 -19.43
N ALA A 325 1.90 6.50 -20.20
CA ALA A 325 2.03 6.52 -21.66
C ALA A 325 0.93 7.33 -22.35
N SER A 326 -0.16 7.66 -21.65
CA SER A 326 -1.26 8.48 -22.17
C SER A 326 -1.13 9.97 -21.82
N LEU A 327 -0.08 10.38 -21.05
CA LEU A 327 0.20 11.78 -20.72
C LEU A 327 0.72 12.54 -21.95
#